data_e93de22ab29423b4dabacabbce2d2cdf
#
_entry.id   e93de22ab29423b4dabacabbce2d2cdf
#
_cell.length_a   1.000
_cell.length_b   1.000
_cell.length_c   1.000
_cell.angle_alpha   90.00
_cell.angle_beta   90.00
_cell.angle_gamma   90.00
#
_symmetry.space_group_name_H-M   'P 1'
#
loop_
_entity.id
_entity.type
_entity.pdbx_description
1 polymer ?
#
loop_
_entity_poly.entity_id
_entity_poly.type
_entity_poly.pdbx_seq_one_letter_code
_entity_poly.pdbx_strand_id
1 'polypeptide(L)'
;MQKTRAFLKWAGGKYSLVEEIAERLPAGRVLLEPFVGAGSVFLNTDYDAYVLNDINPDLIGLYNHLKRQPDNFIHEARKLFVAEHNHKTAYYRLRTQFNQTEAGFERAQLFLFLNRHGFNGLCRYNKKGGFNVPFGSYKKPYFPEKELWAFAEKAQKATFICESYADAMARAEEDWVIYCDPPYAPLSTTASFTSYSAGGFTLDDQALLARLARHTAAHKGVPVLISNHDIELTRELYRGARLDEILVKRTISRNGGSRNKVAELLALQQRMRDALQVN
;
A
#
# COMPACT_ATOMS: atom_id res chain seq x y z
N MET A 1 5.72 -18.02 10.64
CA MET A 1 6.12 -17.86 9.21
C MET A 1 7.23 -16.82 9.12
N GLN A 2 8.26 -16.97 8.29
CA GLN A 2 9.29 -15.93 8.13
C GLN A 2 8.70 -14.78 7.32
N LYS A 3 8.70 -13.57 7.89
CA LYS A 3 8.13 -12.39 7.22
C LYS A 3 8.95 -11.99 5.99
N THR A 4 8.27 -11.77 4.88
CA THR A 4 8.85 -11.25 3.62
C THR A 4 8.73 -9.73 3.58
N ARG A 5 9.85 -9.03 3.40
CA ARG A 5 9.87 -7.57 3.24
C ARG A 5 9.54 -7.16 1.82
N ALA A 6 8.82 -6.05 1.68
CA ALA A 6 8.63 -5.41 0.38
C ALA A 6 9.96 -4.83 -0.13
N PHE A 7 10.16 -4.85 -1.45
CA PHE A 7 11.35 -4.30 -2.09
C PHE A 7 11.32 -2.76 -2.21
N LEU A 8 10.12 -2.16 -2.15
CA LEU A 8 9.94 -0.70 -2.12
C LEU A 8 9.97 -0.15 -0.69
N LYS A 9 10.46 1.06 -0.53
CA LYS A 9 10.17 1.89 0.62
C LYS A 9 8.82 2.55 0.39
N TRP A 10 7.90 2.44 1.33
CA TRP A 10 6.55 2.99 1.18
C TRP A 10 6.05 3.56 2.49
N ALA A 11 5.53 4.79 2.44
CA ALA A 11 4.94 5.42 3.62
C ALA A 11 3.70 4.63 4.08
N GLY A 12 3.57 4.39 5.37
CA GLY A 12 2.46 3.61 5.91
C GLY A 12 2.57 2.09 5.72
N GLY A 13 3.72 1.58 5.21
CA GLY A 13 3.89 0.14 4.97
C GLY A 13 3.62 -0.73 6.20
N LYS A 14 2.83 -1.78 6.04
CA LYS A 14 2.27 -2.62 7.12
C LYS A 14 3.17 -3.76 7.60
N TYR A 15 4.48 -3.76 7.23
CA TYR A 15 5.39 -4.86 7.57
C TYR A 15 5.43 -5.20 9.08
N SER A 16 5.34 -4.21 9.94
CA SER A 16 5.32 -4.44 11.40
C SER A 16 4.02 -5.08 11.90
N LEU A 17 2.94 -4.95 11.16
CA LEU A 17 1.59 -5.36 11.53
C LEU A 17 1.05 -6.53 10.72
N VAL A 18 1.85 -7.08 9.78
CA VAL A 18 1.32 -8.10 8.86
C VAL A 18 0.81 -9.35 9.56
N GLU A 19 1.38 -9.74 10.70
CA GLU A 19 0.90 -10.88 11.49
C GLU A 19 -0.47 -10.59 12.09
N GLU A 20 -0.61 -9.43 12.72
CA GLU A 20 -1.87 -8.97 13.31
C GLU A 20 -2.98 -8.83 12.26
N ILE A 21 -2.63 -8.35 11.06
CA ILE A 21 -3.55 -8.24 9.93
C ILE A 21 -3.92 -9.63 9.42
N ALA A 22 -2.94 -10.51 9.19
CA ALA A 22 -3.15 -11.85 8.66
C ALA A 22 -4.04 -12.72 9.59
N GLU A 23 -3.88 -12.60 10.90
CA GLU A 23 -4.71 -13.30 11.90
C GLU A 23 -6.17 -12.86 11.88
N ARG A 24 -6.46 -11.63 11.42
CA ARG A 24 -7.82 -11.06 11.39
C ARG A 24 -8.46 -11.12 10.01
N LEU A 25 -7.68 -11.40 8.98
CA LEU A 25 -8.20 -11.63 7.63
C LEU A 25 -8.98 -12.95 7.60
N PRO A 26 -10.24 -12.95 7.17
CA PRO A 26 -11.01 -14.16 6.99
C PRO A 26 -10.42 -15.10 5.92
N ALA A 27 -10.75 -16.37 6.00
CA ALA A 27 -10.48 -17.31 4.92
C ALA A 27 -11.28 -16.93 3.66
N GLY A 28 -10.70 -17.18 2.51
CA GLY A 28 -11.29 -16.94 1.21
C GLY A 28 -10.37 -17.43 0.11
N ARG A 29 -10.85 -17.45 -1.12
CA ARG A 29 -10.06 -17.88 -2.29
C ARG A 29 -9.16 -16.76 -2.84
N VAL A 30 -9.65 -15.54 -2.87
CA VAL A 30 -8.96 -14.38 -3.46
C VAL A 30 -8.86 -13.25 -2.44
N LEU A 31 -7.66 -12.67 -2.29
CA LEU A 31 -7.48 -11.42 -1.57
C LEU A 31 -7.44 -10.24 -2.55
N LEU A 32 -8.34 -9.29 -2.38
CA LEU A 32 -8.34 -8.01 -3.07
C LEU A 32 -7.75 -6.93 -2.15
N GLU A 33 -6.68 -6.25 -2.61
CA GLU A 33 -6.14 -5.05 -1.97
C GLU A 33 -6.39 -3.82 -2.86
N PRO A 34 -7.41 -2.97 -2.58
CA PRO A 34 -7.67 -1.74 -3.35
C PRO A 34 -6.58 -0.67 -3.22
N PHE A 35 -5.71 -0.78 -2.21
CA PHE A 35 -4.60 0.12 -1.89
C PHE A 35 -3.35 -0.70 -1.61
N VAL A 36 -2.80 -1.37 -2.63
CA VAL A 36 -1.72 -2.34 -2.41
C VAL A 36 -0.41 -1.71 -1.92
N GLY A 37 -0.11 -0.46 -2.31
CA GLY A 37 1.13 0.20 -1.94
C GLY A 37 2.35 -0.70 -2.19
N ALA A 38 3.18 -0.93 -1.17
CA ALA A 38 4.35 -1.82 -1.27
C ALA A 38 4.02 -3.32 -1.27
N GLY A 39 2.76 -3.73 -1.10
CA GLY A 39 2.34 -5.13 -1.11
C GLY A 39 2.74 -5.92 0.13
N SER A 40 2.84 -5.27 1.29
CA SER A 40 3.27 -5.94 2.52
C SER A 40 2.31 -7.05 2.98
N VAL A 41 1.00 -6.86 2.83
CA VAL A 41 -0.01 -7.86 3.21
C VAL A 41 -0.04 -8.97 2.18
N PHE A 42 -0.09 -8.64 0.89
CA PHE A 42 0.08 -9.59 -0.20
C PHE A 42 1.25 -10.54 0.03
N LEU A 43 2.45 -10.02 0.32
CA LEU A 43 3.67 -10.82 0.50
C LEU A 43 3.62 -11.78 1.69
N ASN A 44 2.77 -11.52 2.69
CA ASN A 44 2.74 -12.23 3.97
C ASN A 44 1.41 -12.93 4.27
N THR A 45 0.55 -13.12 3.29
CA THR A 45 -0.70 -13.91 3.37
C THR A 45 -0.65 -15.06 2.36
N ASP A 46 -1.50 -16.06 2.49
CA ASP A 46 -1.52 -17.20 1.57
C ASP A 46 -2.95 -17.47 1.10
N TYR A 47 -3.32 -16.78 0.00
CA TYR A 47 -4.55 -16.99 -0.75
C TYR A 47 -4.22 -17.67 -2.09
N ASP A 48 -5.22 -18.30 -2.71
CA ASP A 48 -5.03 -18.97 -4.01
C ASP A 48 -4.69 -17.96 -5.11
N ALA A 49 -5.33 -16.77 -5.07
CA ALA A 49 -5.07 -15.69 -5.99
C ALA A 49 -5.20 -14.31 -5.32
N TYR A 50 -4.68 -13.29 -5.99
CA TYR A 50 -4.70 -11.91 -5.53
C TYR A 50 -5.14 -10.97 -6.65
N VAL A 51 -5.94 -9.96 -6.29
CA VAL A 51 -6.20 -8.79 -7.13
C VAL A 51 -5.65 -7.57 -6.39
N LEU A 52 -4.62 -6.95 -6.97
CA LEU A 52 -3.83 -5.90 -6.32
C LEU A 52 -3.99 -4.61 -7.10
N ASN A 53 -4.61 -3.63 -6.48
CA ASN A 53 -4.90 -2.32 -7.07
C ASN A 53 -4.12 -1.20 -6.40
N ASP A 54 -3.74 -0.22 -7.18
CA ASP A 54 -3.31 1.10 -6.71
C ASP A 54 -3.64 2.13 -7.78
N ILE A 55 -3.96 3.34 -7.36
CA ILE A 55 -4.23 4.45 -8.29
C ILE A 55 -2.95 4.95 -8.99
N ASN A 56 -1.77 4.54 -8.52
CA ASN A 56 -0.49 4.96 -9.06
C ASN A 56 -0.08 4.07 -10.24
N PRO A 57 -0.12 4.57 -11.49
CA PRO A 57 0.22 3.78 -12.67
C PRO A 57 1.71 3.39 -12.74
N ASP A 58 2.62 4.16 -12.15
CA ASP A 58 4.04 3.84 -12.12
C ASP A 58 4.33 2.65 -11.21
N LEU A 59 3.62 2.56 -10.09
CA LEU A 59 3.70 1.41 -9.18
C LEU A 59 3.17 0.13 -9.85
N ILE A 60 1.98 0.20 -10.43
CA ILE A 60 1.35 -0.94 -11.10
C ILE A 60 2.15 -1.35 -12.35
N GLY A 61 2.68 -0.38 -13.09
CA GLY A 61 3.58 -0.64 -14.22
C GLY A 61 4.83 -1.42 -13.79
N LEU A 62 5.47 -0.99 -12.71
CA LEU A 62 6.64 -1.69 -12.14
C LEU A 62 6.29 -3.14 -11.75
N TYR A 63 5.18 -3.36 -11.05
CA TYR A 63 4.76 -4.71 -10.65
C TYR A 63 4.48 -5.63 -11.85
N ASN A 64 3.83 -5.10 -12.88
CA ASN A 64 3.56 -5.84 -14.11
C ASN A 64 4.85 -6.20 -14.87
N HIS A 65 5.83 -5.28 -14.96
CA HIS A 65 7.11 -5.58 -15.61
C HIS A 65 7.93 -6.60 -14.82
N LEU A 66 7.99 -6.47 -13.50
CA LEU A 66 8.69 -7.41 -12.62
C LEU A 66 8.05 -8.81 -12.69
N LYS A 67 6.71 -8.91 -12.72
CA LYS A 67 6.01 -10.19 -12.86
C LYS A 67 6.29 -10.87 -14.20
N ARG A 68 6.25 -10.10 -15.31
CA ARG A 68 6.33 -10.65 -16.67
C ARG A 68 7.73 -11.10 -17.07
N GLN A 69 8.77 -10.41 -16.62
CA GLN A 69 10.15 -10.64 -17.03
C GLN A 69 11.14 -10.33 -15.90
N PRO A 70 11.08 -11.12 -14.79
CA PRO A 70 11.84 -10.82 -13.58
C PRO A 70 13.36 -10.78 -13.80
N ASP A 71 13.90 -11.76 -14.53
CA ASP A 71 15.34 -11.84 -14.81
C ASP A 71 15.85 -10.57 -15.51
N ASN A 72 15.20 -10.19 -16.59
CA ASN A 72 15.57 -9.01 -17.36
C ASN A 72 15.38 -7.73 -16.55
N PHE A 73 14.25 -7.61 -15.82
CA PHE A 73 13.97 -6.43 -15.01
C PHE A 73 15.01 -6.24 -13.90
N ILE A 74 15.33 -7.29 -13.15
CA ILE A 74 16.27 -7.25 -12.03
C ILE A 74 17.69 -6.97 -12.56
N HIS A 75 18.10 -7.62 -13.66
CA HIS A 75 19.39 -7.39 -14.27
C HIS A 75 19.58 -5.95 -14.72
N GLU A 76 18.63 -5.40 -15.48
CA GLU A 76 18.72 -4.04 -16.01
C GLU A 76 18.58 -2.98 -14.89
N ALA A 77 17.66 -3.17 -13.94
CA ALA A 77 17.49 -2.26 -12.81
C ALA A 77 18.76 -2.17 -11.94
N ARG A 78 19.51 -3.27 -11.80
CA ARG A 78 20.77 -3.29 -11.05
C ARG A 78 21.81 -2.31 -11.61
N LYS A 79 21.83 -2.10 -12.93
CA LYS A 79 22.76 -1.17 -13.59
C LYS A 79 22.58 0.29 -13.15
N LEU A 80 21.40 0.62 -12.61
CA LEU A 80 21.13 1.94 -12.04
C LEU A 80 21.70 2.12 -10.61
N PHE A 81 22.03 1.02 -9.90
CA PHE A 81 22.47 1.05 -8.50
C PHE A 81 24.01 1.05 -8.37
N VAL A 82 24.67 1.88 -9.16
CA VAL A 82 26.12 2.09 -9.15
C VAL A 82 26.49 3.37 -8.38
N ALA A 83 27.74 3.48 -7.95
CA ALA A 83 28.22 4.61 -7.14
C ALA A 83 28.07 5.95 -7.89
N GLU A 84 28.27 5.93 -9.21
CA GLU A 84 28.17 7.07 -10.13
C GLU A 84 26.77 7.66 -10.21
N HIS A 85 25.73 6.88 -9.84
CA HIS A 85 24.36 7.37 -9.78
C HIS A 85 23.94 7.85 -8.37
N ASN A 86 24.74 7.55 -7.35
CA ASN A 86 24.41 7.90 -5.96
C ASN A 86 24.91 9.28 -5.56
N HIS A 87 24.67 10.30 -6.37
CA HIS A 87 24.93 11.69 -6.02
C HIS A 87 23.86 12.63 -6.59
N LYS A 88 23.78 13.82 -6.02
CA LYS A 88 22.69 14.78 -6.27
C LYS A 88 22.46 15.07 -7.76
N THR A 89 23.51 15.33 -8.54
CA THR A 89 23.39 15.66 -9.97
C THR A 89 22.85 14.48 -10.78
N ALA A 90 23.37 13.27 -10.57
CA ALA A 90 22.90 12.07 -11.26
C ALA A 90 21.45 11.73 -10.89
N TYR A 91 21.09 11.83 -9.61
CA TYR A 91 19.73 11.62 -9.17
C TYR A 91 18.74 12.56 -9.88
N TYR A 92 19.03 13.86 -9.93
CA TYR A 92 18.12 14.80 -10.59
C TYR A 92 18.06 14.63 -12.09
N ARG A 93 19.16 14.23 -12.75
CA ARG A 93 19.16 13.85 -14.15
C ARG A 93 18.23 12.66 -14.41
N LEU A 94 18.36 11.57 -13.63
CA LEU A 94 17.52 10.38 -13.76
C LEU A 94 16.05 10.67 -13.38
N ARG A 95 15.81 11.58 -12.43
CA ARG A 95 14.44 12.04 -12.13
C ARG A 95 13.83 12.83 -13.30
N THR A 96 14.61 13.67 -13.97
CA THR A 96 14.16 14.38 -15.17
C THR A 96 13.87 13.37 -16.29
N GLN A 97 14.74 12.40 -16.51
CA GLN A 97 14.54 11.32 -17.47
C GLN A 97 13.25 10.56 -17.18
N PHE A 98 13.01 10.14 -15.93
CA PHE A 98 11.76 9.52 -15.52
C PHE A 98 10.54 10.35 -15.90
N ASN A 99 10.57 11.65 -15.63
CA ASN A 99 9.45 12.55 -15.94
C ASN A 99 9.22 12.77 -17.45
N GLN A 100 10.18 12.42 -18.29
CA GLN A 100 10.11 12.52 -19.75
C GLN A 100 9.85 11.15 -20.41
N THR A 101 10.13 10.05 -19.69
CA THR A 101 9.94 8.69 -20.22
C THR A 101 8.47 8.29 -20.15
N GLU A 102 7.95 7.76 -21.25
CA GLU A 102 6.61 7.19 -21.32
C GLU A 102 6.47 5.93 -20.44
N ALA A 103 5.24 5.53 -20.19
CA ALA A 103 4.96 4.30 -19.44
C ALA A 103 5.59 3.08 -20.14
N GLY A 104 6.36 2.29 -19.39
CA GLY A 104 7.06 1.14 -19.93
C GLY A 104 8.18 0.63 -19.04
N PHE A 105 9.00 -0.25 -19.60
CA PHE A 105 10.04 -0.98 -18.88
C PHE A 105 11.10 -0.06 -18.27
N GLU A 106 11.62 0.89 -19.04
CA GLU A 106 12.59 1.87 -18.57
C GLU A 106 12.05 2.74 -17.44
N ARG A 107 10.81 3.23 -17.59
CA ARG A 107 10.15 4.05 -16.57
C ARG A 107 9.99 3.27 -15.26
N ALA A 108 9.65 1.99 -15.34
CA ALA A 108 9.52 1.12 -14.15
C ALA A 108 10.86 0.94 -13.41
N GLN A 109 11.97 0.81 -14.13
CA GLN A 109 13.32 0.72 -13.55
C GLN A 109 13.73 2.04 -12.88
N LEU A 110 13.48 3.16 -13.55
CA LEU A 110 13.72 4.50 -13.00
C LEU A 110 12.87 4.76 -11.77
N PHE A 111 11.61 4.27 -11.72
CA PHE A 111 10.75 4.37 -10.54
C PHE A 111 11.36 3.63 -9.34
N LEU A 112 11.84 2.39 -9.53
CA LEU A 112 12.55 1.65 -8.49
C LEU A 112 13.79 2.41 -7.99
N PHE A 113 14.61 2.94 -8.92
CA PHE A 113 15.77 3.75 -8.57
C PHE A 113 15.37 4.97 -7.73
N LEU A 114 14.40 5.75 -8.18
CA LEU A 114 13.93 6.96 -7.49
C LEU A 114 13.36 6.67 -6.11
N ASN A 115 12.63 5.57 -5.95
CA ASN A 115 12.13 5.14 -4.65
C ASN A 115 13.26 4.81 -3.66
N ARG A 116 14.32 4.15 -4.14
CA ARG A 116 15.42 3.69 -3.28
C ARG A 116 16.44 4.80 -2.97
N HIS A 117 16.62 5.76 -3.87
CA HIS A 117 17.57 6.87 -3.73
C HIS A 117 16.90 8.17 -3.27
N GLY A 118 15.59 8.30 -3.41
CA GLY A 118 14.81 9.46 -3.00
C GLY A 118 14.66 9.57 -1.48
N PHE A 119 14.43 10.79 -1.00
CA PHE A 119 14.29 11.12 0.41
C PHE A 119 13.19 10.29 1.08
N ASN A 120 13.53 9.52 2.10
CA ASN A 120 12.66 8.63 2.89
C ASN A 120 11.83 7.63 2.08
N GLY A 121 12.20 7.34 0.81
CA GLY A 121 11.41 6.46 -0.04
C GLY A 121 10.00 7.00 -0.35
N LEU A 122 9.82 8.32 -0.27
CA LEU A 122 8.56 8.95 -0.61
C LEU A 122 8.21 8.72 -2.08
N CYS A 123 6.93 8.59 -2.37
CA CYS A 123 6.37 8.64 -3.71
C CYS A 123 5.46 9.87 -3.79
N ARG A 124 5.89 10.88 -4.54
CA ARG A 124 5.16 12.14 -4.63
C ARG A 124 5.29 12.77 -6.00
N TYR A 125 4.17 13.26 -6.51
CA TYR A 125 4.07 13.98 -7.77
C TYR A 125 3.63 15.42 -7.53
N ASN A 126 4.04 16.33 -8.40
CA ASN A 126 3.54 17.70 -8.40
C ASN A 126 2.19 17.79 -9.15
N LYS A 127 1.55 18.96 -9.15
CA LYS A 127 0.25 19.19 -9.82
C LYS A 127 0.28 18.95 -11.34
N LYS A 128 1.47 18.92 -11.96
CA LYS A 128 1.65 18.63 -13.40
C LYS A 128 1.95 17.13 -13.66
N GLY A 129 1.85 16.27 -12.63
CA GLY A 129 2.11 14.84 -12.73
C GLY A 129 3.60 14.45 -12.71
N GLY A 130 4.53 15.39 -12.51
CA GLY A 130 5.96 15.07 -12.44
C GLY A 130 6.39 14.59 -11.06
N PHE A 131 7.16 13.50 -11.00
CA PHE A 131 7.77 13.01 -9.76
C PHE A 131 8.74 14.06 -9.19
N ASN A 132 8.58 14.43 -7.92
CA ASN A 132 9.25 15.60 -7.35
C ASN A 132 9.94 15.34 -6.00
N VAL A 133 10.19 14.09 -5.64
CA VAL A 133 10.91 13.75 -4.41
C VAL A 133 12.38 14.19 -4.52
N PRO A 134 12.97 14.82 -3.49
CA PRO A 134 14.38 15.21 -3.48
C PRO A 134 15.30 14.00 -3.26
N PHE A 135 16.59 14.19 -3.54
CA PHE A 135 17.65 13.21 -3.28
C PHE A 135 17.75 12.88 -1.78
N GLY A 136 17.84 11.59 -1.46
CA GLY A 136 17.83 11.08 -0.08
C GLY A 136 19.19 11.09 0.64
N SER A 137 20.29 11.36 -0.07
CA SER A 137 21.66 11.43 0.48
C SER A 137 22.10 10.19 1.26
N TYR A 138 21.69 8.99 0.83
CA TYR A 138 22.12 7.75 1.46
C TYR A 138 23.57 7.40 1.09
N LYS A 139 24.36 6.89 2.05
CA LYS A 139 25.74 6.47 1.80
C LYS A 139 25.83 5.35 0.75
N LYS A 140 24.95 4.34 0.85
CA LYS A 140 24.87 3.21 -0.09
C LYS A 140 23.41 2.76 -0.18
N PRO A 141 22.66 3.22 -1.19
CA PRO A 141 21.31 2.72 -1.44
C PRO A 141 21.33 1.19 -1.66
N TYR A 142 20.48 0.48 -0.92
CA TYR A 142 20.38 -0.97 -1.03
C TYR A 142 19.61 -1.37 -2.29
N PHE A 143 20.20 -2.22 -3.13
CA PHE A 143 19.49 -2.88 -4.23
C PHE A 143 18.75 -4.11 -3.67
N PRO A 144 17.41 -4.13 -3.70
CA PRO A 144 16.61 -5.14 -3.00
C PRO A 144 16.40 -6.41 -3.84
N GLU A 145 17.47 -7.03 -4.31
CA GLU A 145 17.41 -8.15 -5.24
C GLU A 145 16.63 -9.34 -4.70
N LYS A 146 16.89 -9.71 -3.44
CA LYS A 146 16.23 -10.82 -2.78
C LYS A 146 14.73 -10.62 -2.66
N GLU A 147 14.33 -9.39 -2.33
CA GLU A 147 12.93 -9.00 -2.19
C GLU A 147 12.25 -8.89 -3.56
N LEU A 148 12.97 -8.46 -4.61
CA LEU A 148 12.47 -8.45 -5.98
C LEU A 148 12.14 -9.85 -6.48
N TRP A 149 13.03 -10.83 -6.24
CA TRP A 149 12.79 -12.23 -6.59
C TRP A 149 11.61 -12.82 -5.83
N ALA A 150 11.55 -12.61 -4.51
CA ALA A 150 10.43 -13.09 -3.69
C ALA A 150 9.09 -12.48 -4.14
N PHE A 151 9.09 -11.20 -4.50
CA PHE A 151 7.90 -10.55 -5.05
C PHE A 151 7.51 -11.13 -6.41
N ALA A 152 8.47 -11.30 -7.33
CA ALA A 152 8.23 -11.82 -8.67
C ALA A 152 7.65 -13.24 -8.66
N GLU A 153 8.15 -14.09 -7.78
CA GLU A 153 7.65 -15.45 -7.58
C GLU A 153 6.18 -15.41 -7.11
N LYS A 154 5.89 -14.67 -6.05
CA LYS A 154 4.54 -14.59 -5.51
C LYS A 154 3.57 -13.86 -6.45
N ALA A 155 4.05 -12.90 -7.23
CA ALA A 155 3.28 -12.14 -8.20
C ALA A 155 2.66 -13.01 -9.30
N GLN A 156 3.12 -14.27 -9.49
CA GLN A 156 2.49 -15.20 -10.45
C GLN A 156 1.03 -15.50 -10.08
N LYS A 157 0.68 -15.44 -8.78
CA LYS A 157 -0.69 -15.59 -8.28
C LYS A 157 -1.50 -14.28 -8.31
N ALA A 158 -0.92 -13.15 -8.72
CA ALA A 158 -1.54 -11.83 -8.62
C ALA A 158 -1.93 -11.23 -9.96
N THR A 159 -3.07 -10.55 -10.01
CA THR A 159 -3.46 -9.62 -11.08
C THR A 159 -3.30 -8.20 -10.56
N PHE A 160 -2.54 -7.37 -11.31
CA PHE A 160 -2.34 -5.96 -10.97
C PHE A 160 -3.24 -5.09 -11.83
N ILE A 161 -4.03 -4.22 -11.20
CA ILE A 161 -4.96 -3.29 -11.84
C ILE A 161 -4.68 -1.87 -11.37
N CYS A 162 -5.04 -0.86 -12.18
CA CYS A 162 -4.81 0.55 -11.87
C CYS A 162 -6.10 1.33 -12.10
N GLU A 163 -6.91 1.39 -11.07
CA GLU A 163 -8.24 2.03 -11.12
C GLU A 163 -8.60 2.64 -9.76
N SER A 164 -9.76 3.28 -9.65
CA SER A 164 -10.22 3.77 -8.36
C SER A 164 -10.46 2.62 -7.38
N TYR A 165 -10.30 2.87 -6.08
CA TYR A 165 -10.60 1.85 -5.05
C TYR A 165 -12.05 1.38 -5.11
N ALA A 166 -12.98 2.25 -5.52
CA ALA A 166 -14.40 1.92 -5.64
C ALA A 166 -14.64 0.92 -6.77
N ASP A 167 -14.02 1.14 -7.94
CA ASP A 167 -14.10 0.24 -9.09
C ASP A 167 -13.44 -1.11 -8.76
N ALA A 168 -12.28 -1.09 -8.10
CA ALA A 168 -11.60 -2.29 -7.65
C ALA A 168 -12.49 -3.11 -6.68
N MET A 169 -13.11 -2.47 -5.69
CA MET A 169 -14.03 -3.15 -4.75
C MET A 169 -15.28 -3.68 -5.44
N ALA A 170 -15.76 -3.02 -6.49
CA ALA A 170 -16.92 -3.48 -7.25
C ALA A 170 -16.69 -4.83 -7.96
N ARG A 171 -15.42 -5.19 -8.25
CA ARG A 171 -15.02 -6.48 -8.86
C ARG A 171 -15.16 -7.67 -7.92
N ALA A 172 -15.25 -7.43 -6.60
CA ALA A 172 -15.30 -8.52 -5.63
C ALA A 172 -16.48 -9.45 -5.86
N GLU A 173 -16.19 -10.74 -5.85
CA GLU A 173 -17.12 -11.84 -6.05
C GLU A 173 -17.21 -12.69 -4.77
N GLU A 174 -18.13 -13.63 -4.73
CA GLU A 174 -18.25 -14.61 -3.65
C GLU A 174 -16.91 -15.33 -3.41
N ASP A 175 -16.62 -15.71 -2.16
CA ASP A 175 -15.34 -16.29 -1.70
C ASP A 175 -14.10 -15.38 -1.78
N TRP A 176 -14.28 -14.11 -2.10
CA TRP A 176 -13.20 -13.12 -1.98
C TRP A 176 -13.16 -12.53 -0.56
N VAL A 177 -11.98 -11.96 -0.24
CA VAL A 177 -11.74 -11.14 0.94
C VAL A 177 -11.13 -9.83 0.50
N ILE A 178 -11.51 -8.72 1.13
CA ILE A 178 -10.93 -7.40 0.81
C ILE A 178 -10.13 -6.91 2.02
N TYR A 179 -8.90 -6.43 1.76
CA TYR A 179 -8.10 -5.69 2.71
C TYR A 179 -7.88 -4.27 2.22
N CYS A 180 -8.31 -3.28 2.99
CA CYS A 180 -8.16 -1.86 2.68
C CYS A 180 -7.17 -1.20 3.64
N ASP A 181 -6.12 -0.59 3.07
CA ASP A 181 -5.14 0.26 3.75
C ASP A 181 -5.14 1.66 3.11
N PRO A 182 -6.22 2.44 3.26
CA PRO A 182 -6.34 3.77 2.65
C PRO A 182 -5.34 4.75 3.28
N PRO A 183 -5.07 5.90 2.66
CA PRO A 183 -4.47 7.02 3.37
C PRO A 183 -5.28 7.32 4.65
N TYR A 184 -4.61 7.33 5.81
CA TYR A 184 -5.26 7.37 7.11
C TYR A 184 -5.94 8.71 7.38
N ALA A 185 -7.06 8.67 8.10
CA ALA A 185 -7.74 9.85 8.60
C ALA A 185 -6.79 10.67 9.49
N PRO A 186 -6.81 12.02 9.41
CA PRO A 186 -5.91 12.86 10.20
C PRO A 186 -6.23 12.75 11.69
N LEU A 187 -5.17 12.78 12.52
CA LEU A 187 -5.29 12.68 13.98
C LEU A 187 -5.93 13.93 14.63
N SER A 188 -6.01 15.05 13.92
CA SER A 188 -6.63 16.28 14.41
C SER A 188 -7.23 17.10 13.26
N THR A 189 -8.22 17.94 13.56
CA THR A 189 -8.84 18.86 12.61
C THR A 189 -7.84 19.84 11.99
N THR A 190 -6.81 20.24 12.71
CA THR A 190 -5.75 21.13 12.21
C THR A 190 -4.82 20.42 11.22
N ALA A 191 -4.60 19.11 11.36
CA ALA A 191 -3.83 18.31 10.41
C ALA A 191 -4.60 18.07 9.10
N SER A 192 -5.93 18.14 9.13
CA SER A 192 -6.77 17.98 7.94
C SER A 192 -6.62 19.14 6.95
N PHE A 193 -6.45 20.38 7.43
CA PHE A 193 -6.40 21.57 6.56
C PHE A 193 -5.17 21.57 5.61
N THR A 194 -4.06 20.98 6.01
CA THR A 194 -2.81 20.97 5.21
C THR A 194 -2.66 19.77 4.28
N SER A 195 -3.29 18.63 4.56
CA SER A 195 -3.15 17.41 3.75
C SER A 195 -4.29 17.19 2.74
N TYR A 196 -5.47 17.71 3.03
CA TYR A 196 -6.67 17.53 2.18
C TYR A 196 -6.82 18.58 1.07
N SER A 197 -6.14 19.73 1.15
CA SER A 197 -6.21 20.78 0.14
C SER A 197 -5.45 20.49 -1.16
N ALA A 198 -4.78 19.34 -1.30
CA ALA A 198 -3.91 19.02 -2.45
C ALA A 198 -4.37 17.81 -3.30
N GLY A 199 -5.65 17.43 -3.28
CA GLY A 199 -6.17 16.35 -4.12
C GLY A 199 -5.85 14.94 -3.62
N GLY A 200 -5.66 14.77 -2.28
CA GLY A 200 -5.47 13.47 -1.62
C GLY A 200 -6.80 12.79 -1.25
N PHE A 201 -6.72 11.71 -0.49
CA PHE A 201 -7.86 10.96 0.04
C PHE A 201 -8.60 11.80 1.09
N THR A 202 -9.83 12.18 0.80
CA THR A 202 -10.63 13.15 1.58
C THR A 202 -11.45 12.47 2.69
N LEU A 203 -12.10 13.27 3.55
CA LEU A 203 -13.07 12.74 4.53
C LEU A 203 -14.29 12.13 3.84
N ASP A 204 -14.71 12.66 2.69
CA ASP A 204 -15.77 12.08 1.88
C ASP A 204 -15.36 10.72 1.31
N ASP A 205 -14.08 10.56 0.91
CA ASP A 205 -13.52 9.27 0.51
C ASP A 205 -13.48 8.27 1.67
N GLN A 206 -13.14 8.71 2.90
CA GLN A 206 -13.22 7.86 4.10
C GLN A 206 -14.66 7.37 4.33
N ALA A 207 -15.63 8.27 4.24
CA ALA A 207 -17.03 7.94 4.39
C ALA A 207 -17.55 7.05 3.27
N LEU A 208 -17.13 7.29 2.02
CA LEU A 208 -17.47 6.45 0.88
C LEU A 208 -16.90 5.03 1.04
N LEU A 209 -15.62 4.90 1.40
CA LEU A 209 -14.98 3.61 1.65
C LEU A 209 -15.74 2.80 2.72
N ALA A 210 -16.11 3.46 3.83
CA ALA A 210 -16.88 2.81 4.90
C ALA A 210 -18.26 2.33 4.42
N ARG A 211 -18.95 3.12 3.57
CA ARG A 211 -20.23 2.73 2.96
C ARG A 211 -20.06 1.53 2.01
N LEU A 212 -19.04 1.59 1.14
CA LEU A 212 -18.75 0.51 0.20
C LEU A 212 -18.41 -0.79 0.93
N ALA A 213 -17.62 -0.73 1.99
CA ALA A 213 -17.26 -1.90 2.80
C ALA A 213 -18.51 -2.56 3.43
N ARG A 214 -19.38 -1.75 4.05
CA ARG A 214 -20.67 -2.26 4.59
C ARG A 214 -21.55 -2.88 3.51
N HIS A 215 -21.69 -2.17 2.36
CA HIS A 215 -22.50 -2.64 1.25
C HIS A 215 -21.97 -3.97 0.71
N THR A 216 -20.67 -4.07 0.48
CA THR A 216 -20.01 -5.27 -0.05
C THR A 216 -20.19 -6.46 0.91
N ALA A 217 -19.98 -6.23 2.21
CA ALA A 217 -20.17 -7.26 3.23
C ALA A 217 -21.64 -7.73 3.32
N ALA A 218 -22.58 -6.79 3.33
CA ALA A 218 -24.00 -7.09 3.50
C ALA A 218 -24.61 -7.78 2.27
N HIS A 219 -24.32 -7.28 1.05
CA HIS A 219 -25.02 -7.69 -0.16
C HIS A 219 -24.28 -8.74 -0.97
N LYS A 220 -22.93 -8.71 -0.96
CA LYS A 220 -22.13 -9.72 -1.67
C LYS A 220 -21.61 -10.84 -0.74
N GLY A 221 -21.74 -10.69 0.59
CA GLY A 221 -21.16 -11.64 1.54
C GLY A 221 -19.64 -11.61 1.60
N VAL A 222 -19.00 -10.63 0.98
CA VAL A 222 -17.54 -10.49 0.91
C VAL A 222 -17.04 -9.70 2.13
N PRO A 223 -16.26 -10.29 3.04
CA PRO A 223 -15.75 -9.60 4.19
C PRO A 223 -14.70 -8.55 3.79
N VAL A 224 -14.70 -7.41 4.50
CA VAL A 224 -13.80 -6.29 4.27
C VAL A 224 -13.11 -5.91 5.57
N LEU A 225 -11.78 -6.07 5.63
CA LEU A 225 -10.94 -5.60 6.74
C LEU A 225 -10.31 -4.27 6.37
N ILE A 226 -10.46 -3.24 7.21
CA ILE A 226 -9.93 -1.89 6.98
C ILE A 226 -8.97 -1.52 8.10
N SER A 227 -7.78 -1.03 7.75
CA SER A 227 -6.83 -0.40 8.69
C SER A 227 -7.03 1.11 8.69
N ASN A 228 -6.95 1.74 9.86
CA ASN A 228 -6.95 3.21 9.98
C ASN A 228 -6.38 3.66 11.35
N HIS A 229 -6.27 4.98 11.57
CA HIS A 229 -6.04 5.50 12.91
C HIS A 229 -7.22 5.18 13.83
N ASP A 230 -6.96 4.83 15.06
CA ASP A 230 -7.99 4.68 16.08
C ASP A 230 -8.36 6.05 16.67
N ILE A 231 -9.38 6.65 16.11
CA ILE A 231 -9.95 7.95 16.49
C ILE A 231 -11.48 7.88 16.47
N GLU A 232 -12.13 8.82 17.13
CA GLU A 232 -13.61 8.87 17.21
C GLU A 232 -14.27 8.82 15.83
N LEU A 233 -13.76 9.60 14.88
CA LEU A 233 -14.26 9.62 13.50
C LEU A 233 -14.26 8.24 12.84
N THR A 234 -13.15 7.50 12.93
CA THR A 234 -13.02 6.18 12.28
C THR A 234 -13.87 5.12 13.00
N ARG A 235 -13.97 5.19 14.32
CA ARG A 235 -14.90 4.33 15.08
C ARG A 235 -16.35 4.60 14.70
N GLU A 236 -16.72 5.85 14.45
CA GLU A 236 -18.05 6.21 13.97
C GLU A 236 -18.29 5.73 12.53
N LEU A 237 -17.37 5.98 11.61
CA LEU A 237 -17.45 5.54 10.21
C LEU A 237 -17.58 4.03 10.07
N TYR A 238 -16.90 3.27 10.94
CA TYR A 238 -16.92 1.79 10.90
C TYR A 238 -17.90 1.17 11.92
N ARG A 239 -18.87 1.94 12.41
CA ARG A 239 -19.93 1.43 13.29
C ARG A 239 -20.60 0.20 12.67
N GLY A 240 -20.76 -0.87 13.46
CA GLY A 240 -21.28 -2.16 13.03
C GLY A 240 -20.23 -3.17 12.55
N ALA A 241 -18.96 -2.75 12.43
CA ALA A 241 -17.83 -3.67 12.22
C ALA A 241 -17.34 -4.23 13.56
N ARG A 242 -16.64 -5.39 13.51
CA ARG A 242 -15.79 -5.81 14.63
C ARG A 242 -14.56 -4.91 14.63
N LEU A 243 -14.32 -4.21 15.73
CA LEU A 243 -13.23 -3.25 15.90
C LEU A 243 -12.16 -3.85 16.81
N ASP A 244 -10.95 -4.00 16.29
CA ASP A 244 -9.77 -4.46 17.03
C ASP A 244 -8.75 -3.31 17.11
N GLU A 245 -8.36 -2.91 18.33
CA GLU A 245 -7.31 -1.91 18.57
C GLU A 245 -5.94 -2.58 18.62
N ILE A 246 -4.97 -2.02 17.89
CA ILE A 246 -3.59 -2.49 17.86
C ILE A 246 -2.65 -1.36 18.26
N LEU A 247 -1.82 -1.61 19.29
CA LEU A 247 -0.83 -0.65 19.76
C LEU A 247 0.47 -0.76 18.95
N VAL A 248 0.76 0.25 18.13
CA VAL A 248 1.95 0.30 17.28
C VAL A 248 3.04 1.17 17.88
N LYS A 249 4.27 0.64 17.96
CA LYS A 249 5.45 1.44 18.30
C LYS A 249 5.84 2.29 17.09
N ARG A 250 5.67 3.61 17.13
CA ARG A 250 6.24 4.51 16.10
C ARG A 250 7.75 4.57 16.23
N THR A 251 8.45 4.22 15.14
CA THR A 251 9.93 4.25 15.06
C THR A 251 10.47 5.63 14.63
N ILE A 252 9.63 6.56 14.20
CA ILE A 252 10.03 7.87 13.68
C ILE A 252 9.22 8.96 14.39
N SER A 253 9.83 9.61 15.39
CA SER A 253 9.36 10.87 15.95
C SER A 253 10.44 11.93 15.71
N ARG A 254 10.03 13.13 15.26
CA ARG A 254 10.90 14.28 15.07
C ARG A 254 11.41 14.86 16.40
N ASN A 255 10.76 14.51 17.52
CA ASN A 255 11.13 14.88 18.89
C ASN A 255 11.36 13.61 19.70
N GLY A 256 12.61 13.39 20.16
CA GLY A 256 13.05 12.19 20.88
C GLY A 256 12.53 12.04 22.32
N GLY A 257 11.48 12.72 22.73
CA GLY A 257 10.99 12.78 24.11
C GLY A 257 9.72 12.02 24.46
N SER A 258 8.89 11.64 23.49
CA SER A 258 7.68 10.86 23.77
C SER A 258 7.46 9.76 22.73
N ARG A 259 7.84 8.53 23.06
CA ARG A 259 7.45 7.33 22.32
C ARG A 259 5.99 6.99 22.66
N ASN A 260 5.05 7.84 22.24
CA ASN A 260 3.65 7.51 22.39
C ASN A 260 3.30 6.39 21.39
N LYS A 261 2.80 5.27 21.91
CA LYS A 261 2.15 4.26 21.09
C LYS A 261 0.94 4.93 20.44
N VAL A 262 0.79 4.82 19.14
CA VAL A 262 -0.41 5.27 18.44
C VAL A 262 -1.24 4.03 18.19
N ALA A 263 -2.50 4.08 18.60
CA ALA A 263 -3.43 3.00 18.33
C ALA A 263 -3.81 3.02 16.84
N GLU A 264 -3.71 1.86 16.20
CA GLU A 264 -4.30 1.59 14.90
C GLU A 264 -5.56 0.76 15.09
N LEU A 265 -6.57 1.04 14.28
CA LEU A 265 -7.85 0.36 14.28
C LEU A 265 -7.90 -0.61 13.10
N LEU A 266 -8.23 -1.87 13.37
CA LEU A 266 -8.65 -2.83 12.36
C LEU A 266 -10.16 -3.03 12.46
N ALA A 267 -10.89 -2.68 11.40
CA ALA A 267 -12.34 -2.78 11.34
C ALA A 267 -12.75 -3.86 10.34
N LEU A 268 -13.33 -4.96 10.82
CA LEU A 268 -13.82 -6.05 9.99
C LEU A 268 -15.33 -5.92 9.77
N GLN A 269 -15.71 -5.54 8.55
CA GLN A 269 -17.08 -5.64 8.05
C GLN A 269 -17.32 -7.05 7.50
N GLN A 270 -18.29 -7.75 8.03
CA GLN A 270 -18.71 -9.07 7.54
C GLN A 270 -20.22 -9.22 7.71
N ARG A 271 -20.83 -10.10 6.94
CA ARG A 271 -22.25 -10.42 7.13
C ARG A 271 -22.44 -10.93 8.55
N MET A 272 -23.32 -10.32 9.33
CA MET A 272 -23.74 -10.89 10.61
C MET A 272 -24.35 -12.26 10.29
N ARG A 273 -23.72 -13.34 10.74
CA ARG A 273 -24.40 -14.63 10.80
C ARG A 273 -25.54 -14.44 11.79
N ASP A 274 -26.77 -14.67 11.34
CA ASP A 274 -27.91 -14.68 12.21
C ASP A 274 -27.57 -15.54 13.43
N ALA A 275 -27.64 -14.94 14.62
CA ALA A 275 -27.41 -15.62 15.90
C ALA A 275 -28.62 -16.54 16.25
N LEU A 276 -29.24 -17.15 15.25
CA LEU A 276 -30.41 -18.02 15.36
C LEU A 276 -30.13 -19.36 14.68
N GLN A 277 -29.22 -20.13 15.29
CA GLN A 277 -29.23 -21.60 15.23
C GLN A 277 -28.43 -22.17 16.39
N VAL A 278 -28.93 -21.94 17.61
CA VAL A 278 -28.71 -22.87 18.71
C VAL A 278 -30.09 -22.95 19.44
N ASN A 279 -30.88 -23.89 19.02
CA ASN A 279 -31.89 -24.53 19.82
C ASN A 279 -31.71 -26.02 19.68
#